data_86cb0c27613f8b43c932ec6a5cd156dc
#
_entry.id   86cb0c27613f8b43c932ec6a5cd156dc
#
_cell.length_a   1.000
_cell.length_b   1.000
_cell.length_c   1.000
_cell.angle_alpha   90.00
_cell.angle_beta   90.00
_cell.angle_gamma   90.00
#
_symmetry.space_group_name_H-M   'P 1'
#
loop_
_entity.id
_entity.type
_entity.pdbx_description
1 polymer ?
#
loop_
_entity_poly.entity_id
_entity_poly.type
_entity_poly.pdbx_seq_one_letter_code
_entity_poly.pdbx_strand_id
1 'polypeptide(L)'
;MKTTLKRLNTAALLGMMLSVSVAANAESKLDGSSNMICATFSITACVDGIRCADGEARTFDMPEFMWVDFKKKSIHADYDSEKTADSPFKNFQSTDNQLIIQGVENNHGWSMAISKETGRMSLAVVGEEVTFTMFGACKAL
;
A
#
# COMPACT_ATOMS: atom_id res chain seq x y z
N MET A 1 63.92 -58.48 -21.06
CA MET A 1 62.78 -58.44 -20.11
C MET A 1 62.07 -57.09 -20.25
N LYS A 2 60.83 -57.18 -20.79
CA LYS A 2 60.03 -56.00 -21.20
C LYS A 2 59.09 -55.66 -20.08
N THR A 3 59.18 -54.44 -19.48
CA THR A 3 58.27 -53.91 -18.46
C THR A 3 57.29 -52.99 -19.11
N THR A 4 56.04 -53.37 -19.08
CA THR A 4 54.91 -52.62 -19.68
C THR A 4 54.34 -51.58 -18.69
N LEU A 5 54.44 -50.29 -18.99
CA LEU A 5 53.83 -49.21 -18.20
C LEU A 5 52.34 -49.10 -18.55
N LYS A 6 51.48 -49.34 -17.57
CA LYS A 6 50.03 -49.05 -17.66
C LYS A 6 49.77 -47.59 -17.45
N ARG A 7 49.16 -46.94 -18.44
CA ARG A 7 48.68 -45.54 -18.31
C ARG A 7 47.40 -45.52 -17.48
N LEU A 8 47.39 -44.79 -16.41
CA LEU A 8 46.18 -44.41 -15.67
C LEU A 8 45.46 -43.26 -16.41
N ASN A 9 44.24 -43.52 -16.84
CA ASN A 9 43.34 -42.51 -17.33
C ASN A 9 42.69 -41.79 -16.14
N THR A 10 43.03 -40.52 -15.94
CA THR A 10 42.38 -39.65 -14.98
C THR A 10 41.14 -39.03 -15.65
N ALA A 11 39.96 -39.57 -15.34
CA ALA A 11 38.69 -38.97 -15.74
C ALA A 11 38.44 -37.70 -14.93
N ALA A 12 38.50 -36.55 -15.57
CA ALA A 12 38.12 -35.25 -14.99
C ALA A 12 36.59 -35.18 -14.92
N LEU A 13 36.06 -35.27 -13.71
CA LEU A 13 34.67 -34.94 -13.38
C LEU A 13 34.51 -33.41 -13.36
N LEU A 14 34.00 -32.83 -14.45
CA LEU A 14 33.49 -31.46 -14.46
C LEU A 14 32.18 -31.40 -13.67
N GLY A 15 32.28 -30.91 -12.42
CA GLY A 15 31.10 -30.59 -11.62
C GLY A 15 30.45 -29.31 -12.14
N MET A 16 29.29 -29.47 -12.79
CA MET A 16 28.44 -28.36 -13.24
C MET A 16 27.67 -27.81 -12.04
N MET A 17 28.20 -26.72 -11.44
CA MET A 17 27.49 -25.98 -10.39
C MET A 17 26.32 -25.26 -11.02
N LEU A 18 25.09 -25.76 -10.82
CA LEU A 18 23.86 -25.01 -11.07
C LEU A 18 23.77 -23.88 -10.04
N SER A 19 24.09 -22.65 -10.44
CA SER A 19 23.79 -21.46 -9.68
C SER A 19 22.29 -21.19 -9.76
N VAL A 20 21.56 -21.57 -8.71
CA VAL A 20 20.16 -21.18 -8.52
C VAL A 20 20.17 -19.70 -8.17
N SER A 21 19.85 -18.84 -9.14
CA SER A 21 19.61 -17.41 -8.91
C SER A 21 18.28 -17.28 -8.17
N VAL A 22 18.33 -17.08 -6.85
CA VAL A 22 17.18 -16.65 -6.07
C VAL A 22 16.90 -15.23 -6.50
N ALA A 23 15.86 -15.01 -7.31
CA ALA A 23 15.33 -13.69 -7.58
C ALA A 23 14.81 -13.14 -6.24
N ALA A 24 15.57 -12.25 -5.60
CA ALA A 24 15.08 -11.48 -4.48
C ALA A 24 13.93 -10.62 -5.02
N ASN A 25 12.69 -10.98 -4.68
CA ASN A 25 11.56 -10.08 -4.86
C ASN A 25 11.86 -8.83 -4.02
N ALA A 26 12.18 -7.73 -4.69
CA ALA A 26 12.28 -6.44 -4.03
C ALA A 26 10.88 -6.11 -3.51
N GLU A 27 10.67 -6.27 -2.22
CA GLU A 27 9.45 -5.89 -1.54
C GLU A 27 9.27 -4.39 -1.75
N SER A 28 8.19 -4.00 -2.43
CA SER A 28 7.94 -2.60 -2.74
C SER A 28 7.70 -1.85 -1.42
N LYS A 29 8.50 -0.80 -1.20
CA LYS A 29 8.53 -0.08 0.07
C LYS A 29 7.32 0.84 0.22
N LEU A 30 6.75 0.85 1.40
CA LEU A 30 5.69 1.78 1.80
C LEU A 30 6.28 3.14 2.24
N ASP A 31 7.10 3.76 1.39
CA ASP A 31 7.82 5.00 1.69
C ASP A 31 7.37 6.21 0.86
N GLY A 32 6.37 6.01 0.00
CA GLY A 32 5.88 7.03 -0.93
C GLY A 32 6.65 7.12 -2.24
N SER A 33 7.63 6.26 -2.48
CA SER A 33 8.37 6.18 -3.76
C SER A 33 7.57 5.48 -4.87
N SER A 34 6.64 4.61 -4.51
CA SER A 34 5.72 3.88 -5.40
C SER A 34 4.28 4.24 -5.10
N ASN A 35 3.42 4.14 -6.12
CA ASN A 35 1.98 4.26 -5.92
C ASN A 35 1.47 3.14 -5.01
N MET A 36 0.34 3.35 -4.36
CA MET A 36 -0.25 2.40 -3.43
C MET A 36 -1.72 2.16 -3.75
N ILE A 37 -2.20 0.97 -3.40
CA ILE A 37 -3.62 0.66 -3.27
C ILE A 37 -3.93 0.46 -1.79
N CYS A 38 -5.01 1.08 -1.31
CA CYS A 38 -5.52 0.96 0.04
C CYS A 38 -6.94 0.39 0.02
N ALA A 39 -7.24 -0.50 0.97
CA ALA A 39 -8.57 -1.06 1.17
C ALA A 39 -9.12 -0.61 2.54
N THR A 40 -10.38 -0.21 2.58
CA THR A 40 -11.10 0.17 3.81
C THR A 40 -11.75 -1.06 4.42
N PHE A 41 -11.56 -1.29 5.72
CA PHE A 41 -12.12 -2.43 6.46
C PHE A 41 -13.28 -2.04 7.35
N SER A 42 -13.23 -0.87 7.97
CA SER A 42 -14.27 -0.38 8.88
C SER A 42 -14.32 1.14 8.88
N ILE A 43 -15.51 1.67 9.14
CA ILE A 43 -15.77 3.11 9.23
C ILE A 43 -16.62 3.37 10.48
N THR A 44 -16.26 4.42 11.19
CA THR A 44 -17.12 5.06 12.20
C THR A 44 -17.52 6.42 11.67
N ALA A 45 -18.81 6.67 11.57
CA ALA A 45 -19.38 7.97 11.19
C ALA A 45 -20.05 8.62 12.40
N CYS A 46 -19.74 9.87 12.67
CA CYS A 46 -20.37 10.66 13.75
C CYS A 46 -21.06 11.90 13.16
N VAL A 47 -22.34 12.11 13.51
CA VAL A 47 -23.15 13.26 13.11
C VAL A 47 -23.41 14.12 14.34
N ASP A 48 -23.27 15.45 14.21
CA ASP A 48 -23.48 16.43 15.29
C ASP A 48 -22.64 16.16 16.56
N GLY A 49 -21.59 15.35 16.45
CA GLY A 49 -20.73 14.99 17.59
C GLY A 49 -21.40 14.12 18.67
N ILE A 50 -22.63 13.67 18.47
CA ILE A 50 -23.44 12.97 19.48
C ILE A 50 -23.81 11.55 19.01
N ARG A 51 -24.11 11.39 17.73
CA ARG A 51 -24.57 10.11 17.15
C ARG A 51 -23.49 9.50 16.30
N CYS A 52 -22.88 8.43 16.77
CA CYS A 52 -21.89 7.66 16.01
C CYS A 52 -22.44 6.28 15.66
N ALA A 53 -22.09 5.79 14.49
CA ALA A 53 -22.41 4.44 14.03
C ALA A 53 -21.18 3.84 13.33
N ASP A 54 -20.99 2.55 13.54
CA ASP A 54 -19.97 1.76 12.86
C ASP A 54 -20.58 1.03 11.66
N GLY A 55 -19.79 0.81 10.60
CA GLY A 55 -20.23 0.07 9.44
C GLY A 55 -19.12 -0.14 8.42
N GLU A 56 -19.54 -0.69 7.27
CA GLU A 56 -18.69 -0.88 6.10
C GLU A 56 -18.74 0.35 5.17
N ALA A 57 -17.81 0.44 4.23
CA ALA A 57 -17.70 1.57 3.30
C ALA A 57 -19.02 1.87 2.58
N ARG A 58 -19.69 0.85 2.05
CA ARG A 58 -20.98 1.00 1.34
C ARG A 58 -22.10 1.56 2.20
N THR A 59 -22.09 1.30 3.50
CA THR A 59 -23.13 1.81 4.42
C THR A 59 -23.13 3.33 4.48
N PHE A 60 -21.97 3.95 4.28
CA PHE A 60 -21.78 5.39 4.40
C PHE A 60 -21.46 6.08 3.06
N ASP A 61 -21.64 5.39 1.93
CA ASP A 61 -21.26 5.88 0.60
C ASP A 61 -19.81 6.35 0.54
N MET A 62 -18.90 5.55 1.15
CA MET A 62 -17.47 5.79 1.21
C MET A 62 -16.70 4.77 0.35
N PRO A 63 -15.49 5.08 -0.11
CA PRO A 63 -14.75 4.19 -1.00
C PRO A 63 -14.26 2.93 -0.29
N GLU A 64 -14.44 1.78 -0.94
CA GLU A 64 -13.84 0.51 -0.51
C GLU A 64 -12.36 0.46 -0.86
N PHE A 65 -11.98 1.02 -2.02
CA PHE A 65 -10.60 1.05 -2.49
C PHE A 65 -10.19 2.47 -2.88
N MET A 66 -8.92 2.76 -2.61
CA MET A 66 -8.29 4.03 -2.95
C MET A 66 -6.91 3.78 -3.54
N TRP A 67 -6.57 4.46 -4.63
CA TRP A 67 -5.24 4.43 -5.26
C TRP A 67 -4.54 5.75 -4.98
N VAL A 68 -3.41 5.68 -4.29
CA VAL A 68 -2.58 6.85 -4.00
C VAL A 68 -1.52 6.99 -5.08
N ASP A 69 -1.60 8.05 -5.87
CA ASP A 69 -0.60 8.42 -6.87
C ASP A 69 0.26 9.58 -6.34
N PHE A 70 1.47 9.25 -5.88
CA PHE A 70 2.40 10.22 -5.31
C PHE A 70 2.98 11.18 -6.37
N LYS A 71 3.07 10.76 -7.64
CA LYS A 71 3.58 11.62 -8.71
C LYS A 71 2.54 12.66 -9.12
N LYS A 72 1.28 12.26 -9.23
CA LYS A 72 0.16 13.16 -9.53
C LYS A 72 -0.31 13.93 -8.30
N LYS A 73 0.08 13.51 -7.10
CA LYS A 73 -0.42 14.02 -5.82
C LYS A 73 -1.94 13.94 -5.72
N SER A 74 -2.49 12.79 -6.04
CA SER A 74 -3.94 12.53 -6.00
C SER A 74 -4.24 11.17 -5.41
N ILE A 75 -5.42 11.06 -4.80
CA ILE A 75 -6.04 9.80 -4.42
C ILE A 75 -7.22 9.59 -5.36
N HIS A 76 -7.19 8.50 -6.12
CA HIS A 76 -8.34 8.03 -6.88
C HIS A 76 -9.14 7.06 -6.02
N ALA A 77 -10.43 7.30 -5.88
CA ALA A 77 -11.31 6.52 -5.03
C ALA A 77 -12.46 5.93 -5.86
N ASP A 78 -12.71 4.62 -5.68
CA ASP A 78 -13.87 3.93 -6.21
C ASP A 78 -14.91 3.75 -5.10
N TYR A 79 -16.10 4.32 -5.30
CA TYR A 79 -17.26 4.19 -4.41
C TYR A 79 -18.16 3.02 -4.81
N ASP A 80 -18.37 2.89 -6.13
CA ASP A 80 -19.04 1.78 -6.79
C ASP A 80 -18.63 1.73 -8.27
N SER A 81 -19.26 0.87 -9.08
CA SER A 81 -18.90 0.70 -10.48
C SER A 81 -19.12 1.94 -11.36
N GLU A 82 -19.86 2.95 -10.89
CA GLU A 82 -20.23 4.14 -11.67
C GLU A 82 -19.68 5.44 -11.06
N LYS A 83 -19.33 5.42 -9.77
CA LYS A 83 -18.91 6.62 -9.03
C LYS A 83 -17.44 6.54 -8.63
N THR A 84 -16.64 7.37 -9.25
CA THR A 84 -15.22 7.56 -8.93
C THR A 84 -14.94 9.01 -8.59
N ALA A 85 -13.92 9.28 -7.78
CA ALA A 85 -13.46 10.62 -7.48
C ALA A 85 -11.94 10.69 -7.44
N ASP A 86 -11.39 11.82 -7.87
CA ASP A 86 -9.99 12.16 -7.76
C ASP A 86 -9.81 13.30 -6.76
N SER A 87 -9.21 12.99 -5.61
CA SER A 87 -8.94 13.95 -4.54
C SER A 87 -7.48 14.39 -4.56
N PRO A 88 -7.17 15.62 -4.95
CA PRO A 88 -5.81 16.12 -4.89
C PRO A 88 -5.38 16.32 -3.43
N PHE A 89 -4.21 15.82 -3.05
CA PHE A 89 -3.66 16.14 -1.74
C PHE A 89 -2.72 17.34 -1.77
N LYS A 90 -2.78 18.14 -0.71
CA LYS A 90 -2.03 19.40 -0.58
C LYS A 90 -0.73 19.21 0.18
N ASN A 91 -0.74 18.32 1.17
CA ASN A 91 0.41 18.03 2.02
C ASN A 91 0.74 16.56 1.99
N PHE A 92 2.03 16.27 1.92
CA PHE A 92 2.60 14.95 2.07
C PHE A 92 3.83 15.03 2.96
N GLN A 93 3.86 14.23 4.01
CA GLN A 93 4.99 14.11 4.91
C GLN A 93 5.36 12.64 5.10
N SER A 94 6.64 12.35 5.00
CA SER A 94 7.22 11.04 5.29
C SER A 94 8.03 11.16 6.57
N THR A 95 7.52 10.60 7.66
CA THR A 95 8.24 10.47 8.94
C THR A 95 9.04 9.16 8.96
N ASP A 96 9.70 8.85 10.06
CA ASP A 96 10.43 7.59 10.20
C ASP A 96 9.49 6.37 10.03
N ASN A 97 8.29 6.43 10.62
CA ASN A 97 7.38 5.29 10.73
C ASN A 97 6.10 5.40 9.90
N GLN A 98 5.76 6.59 9.42
CA GLN A 98 4.47 6.84 8.76
C GLN A 98 4.59 7.74 7.54
N LEU A 99 3.63 7.57 6.63
CA LEU A 99 3.29 8.55 5.62
C LEU A 99 2.04 9.29 6.08
N ILE A 100 2.06 10.62 6.02
CA ILE A 100 0.91 11.48 6.32
C ILE A 100 0.53 12.21 5.05
N ILE A 101 -0.71 12.07 4.61
CA ILE A 101 -1.26 12.68 3.41
C ILE A 101 -2.50 13.47 3.81
N GLN A 102 -2.63 14.71 3.31
CA GLN A 102 -3.73 15.57 3.69
C GLN A 102 -4.28 16.34 2.49
N GLY A 103 -5.58 16.54 2.47
CA GLY A 103 -6.25 17.28 1.41
C GLY A 103 -7.59 17.84 1.83
N VAL A 104 -8.27 18.42 0.86
CA VAL A 104 -9.65 18.94 0.98
C VAL A 104 -10.42 18.50 -0.24
N GLU A 105 -11.62 18.00 -0.04
CA GLU A 105 -12.55 17.61 -1.10
C GLU A 105 -13.98 17.93 -0.67
N ASN A 106 -14.77 18.55 -1.55
CA ASN A 106 -16.18 18.86 -1.31
C ASN A 106 -16.45 19.53 0.06
N ASN A 107 -15.64 20.52 0.44
CA ASN A 107 -15.65 21.19 1.74
C ASN A 107 -15.32 20.32 2.96
N HIS A 108 -14.83 19.10 2.75
CA HIS A 108 -14.33 18.24 3.83
C HIS A 108 -12.81 18.25 3.85
N GLY A 109 -12.23 18.52 5.00
CA GLY A 109 -10.81 18.27 5.26
C GLY A 109 -10.58 16.79 5.51
N TRP A 110 -9.47 16.23 5.00
CA TRP A 110 -9.12 14.85 5.29
C TRP A 110 -7.63 14.67 5.57
N SER A 111 -7.32 13.68 6.40
CA SER A 111 -5.97 13.31 6.76
C SER A 111 -5.84 11.79 6.83
N MET A 112 -4.89 11.23 6.08
CA MET A 112 -4.57 9.81 6.03
C MET A 112 -3.19 9.56 6.62
N ALA A 113 -3.08 8.58 7.51
CA ALA A 113 -1.83 8.07 8.04
C ALA A 113 -1.64 6.61 7.63
N ILE A 114 -0.47 6.26 7.09
CA ILE A 114 -0.12 4.91 6.64
C ILE A 114 1.17 4.49 7.36
N SER A 115 1.14 3.35 8.06
CA SER A 115 2.34 2.76 8.66
C SER A 115 3.27 2.23 7.57
N LYS A 116 4.54 2.64 7.59
CA LYS A 116 5.56 2.15 6.65
C LYS A 116 5.93 0.68 6.89
N GLU A 117 5.78 0.21 8.10
CA GLU A 117 6.11 -1.15 8.49
C GLU A 117 5.00 -2.15 8.16
N THR A 118 3.76 -1.79 8.50
CA THR A 118 2.63 -2.73 8.44
C THR A 118 1.64 -2.46 7.31
N GLY A 119 1.72 -1.29 6.67
CA GLY A 119 0.74 -0.83 5.70
C GLY A 119 -0.62 -0.44 6.31
N ARG A 120 -0.79 -0.55 7.63
CA ARG A 120 -2.05 -0.15 8.28
C ARG A 120 -2.34 1.32 8.01
N MET A 121 -3.59 1.61 7.69
CA MET A 121 -4.06 2.94 7.34
C MET A 121 -5.15 3.37 8.31
N SER A 122 -5.12 4.64 8.69
CA SER A 122 -6.27 5.36 9.23
C SER A 122 -6.50 6.64 8.43
N LEU A 123 -7.76 6.96 8.15
CA LEU A 123 -8.18 8.15 7.42
C LEU A 123 -9.28 8.84 8.21
N ALA A 124 -9.09 10.10 8.53
CA ALA A 124 -10.13 10.95 9.10
C ALA A 124 -10.64 11.94 8.04
N VAL A 125 -11.94 12.05 7.90
CA VAL A 125 -12.64 13.03 7.07
C VAL A 125 -13.48 13.90 7.98
N VAL A 126 -13.31 15.22 7.90
CA VAL A 126 -13.96 16.18 8.79
C VAL A 126 -14.77 17.18 7.96
N GLY A 127 -16.07 17.21 8.18
CA GLY A 127 -16.98 18.21 7.65
C GLY A 127 -17.65 19.02 8.76
N GLU A 128 -18.54 19.91 8.41
CA GLU A 128 -19.25 20.76 9.37
C GLU A 128 -20.19 19.94 10.27
N GLU A 129 -20.96 19.00 9.69
CA GLU A 129 -21.98 18.24 10.39
C GLU A 129 -21.59 16.79 10.62
N VAL A 130 -20.62 16.27 9.88
CA VAL A 130 -20.23 14.85 9.90
C VAL A 130 -18.74 14.66 9.92
N THR A 131 -18.31 13.67 10.69
CA THR A 131 -16.92 13.17 10.65
C THR A 131 -16.92 11.67 10.38
N PHE A 132 -15.93 11.21 9.62
CA PHE A 132 -15.69 9.82 9.40
C PHE A 132 -14.28 9.47 9.86
N THR A 133 -14.16 8.31 10.50
CA THR A 133 -12.88 7.67 10.77
C THR A 133 -12.87 6.30 10.10
N MET A 134 -11.91 6.08 9.20
CA MET A 134 -11.80 4.87 8.40
C MET A 134 -10.52 4.15 8.78
N PHE A 135 -10.57 2.83 8.87
CA PHE A 135 -9.42 1.96 9.10
C PHE A 135 -9.27 0.97 7.95
N GLY A 136 -8.02 0.70 7.60
CA GLY A 136 -7.73 -0.16 6.46
C GLY A 136 -6.26 -0.55 6.39
N ALA A 137 -5.84 -0.96 5.21
CA ALA A 137 -4.44 -1.22 4.90
C ALA A 137 -4.11 -0.87 3.45
N CYS A 138 -2.86 -0.51 3.24
CA CYS A 138 -2.29 -0.17 1.96
C CYS A 138 -1.18 -1.15 1.58
N LYS A 139 -1.01 -1.34 0.28
CA LYS A 139 0.09 -2.07 -0.34
C LYS A 139 0.69 -1.23 -1.44
N ALA A 140 2.02 -1.18 -1.52
CA ALA A 140 2.71 -0.56 -2.64
C ALA A 140 2.56 -1.39 -3.92
N LEU A 141 2.45 -0.70 -5.07
CA LEU A 141 2.24 -1.28 -6.40
C LEU A 141 3.56 -1.38 -7.18
#